data_4eefed768e535f0d8a735171c9fe94f1
#
_entry.id   4eefed768e535f0d8a735171c9fe94f1
#
_cell.length_a   1.000
_cell.length_b   1.000
_cell.length_c   1.000
_cell.angle_alpha   90.00
_cell.angle_beta   90.00
_cell.angle_gamma   90.00
#
_symmetry.space_group_name_H-M   'P 1'
#
loop_
_entity.id
_entity.type
_entity.pdbx_description
1 polymer ?
#
loop_
_entity_poly.entity_id
_entity_poly.type
_entity_poly.pdbx_seq_one_letter_code
_entity_poly.pdbx_strand_id
1 'polypeptide(L)'
;DLRKALDLQASVGGLVGSILVRVGALSEELLLQTLSRQNDQRIVGVDVYLPDFHDLFMAMDASDITFDWYLDQHVFHWLEGDRLLCGCKQQSDFITDTMRYFFPEADIEYCLISNQELDAVLDFIRKEKSVDDLIHKAGSSMALRELAEEAPVVELVNNILAQAINTNSSDVHI
;
A
#
# COMPACT_ATOMS: atom_id res chain seq x y z
N ASP A 1 24.97 -15.90 -12.92
CA ASP A 1 23.73 -15.13 -12.67
C ASP A 1 24.00 -13.68 -12.28
N LEU A 2 24.91 -13.40 -11.33
CA LEU A 2 25.28 -12.03 -10.94
C LEU A 2 25.80 -11.18 -12.12
N ARG A 3 26.67 -11.74 -12.97
CA ARG A 3 27.15 -11.01 -14.16
C ARG A 3 26.01 -10.62 -15.10
N LYS A 4 25.10 -11.53 -15.37
CA LYS A 4 23.90 -11.24 -16.19
C LYS A 4 23.03 -10.15 -15.59
N ALA A 5 22.87 -10.15 -14.25
CA ALA A 5 22.11 -9.12 -13.55
C ALA A 5 22.82 -7.75 -13.63
N LEU A 6 24.14 -7.71 -13.52
CA LEU A 6 24.93 -6.47 -13.67
C LEU A 6 24.90 -5.94 -15.11
N ASP A 7 25.00 -6.81 -16.11
CA ASP A 7 24.88 -6.44 -17.52
C ASP A 7 23.48 -5.89 -17.82
N LEU A 8 22.44 -6.50 -17.24
CA LEU A 8 21.07 -6.06 -17.38
C LEU A 8 20.85 -4.72 -16.65
N GLN A 9 21.44 -4.55 -15.47
CA GLN A 9 21.40 -3.28 -14.74
C GLN A 9 22.00 -2.14 -15.55
N ALA A 10 23.14 -2.39 -16.20
CA ALA A 10 23.80 -1.38 -17.06
C ALA A 10 22.93 -0.97 -18.25
N SER A 11 22.06 -1.86 -18.74
CA SER A 11 21.21 -1.60 -19.91
C SER A 11 19.83 -1.02 -19.57
N VAL A 12 19.22 -1.47 -18.46
CA VAL A 12 17.83 -1.15 -18.09
C VAL A 12 17.72 -0.27 -16.84
N GLY A 13 18.81 -0.16 -16.08
CA GLY A 13 18.83 0.52 -14.78
C GLY A 13 18.16 -0.32 -13.68
N GLY A 14 18.00 0.28 -12.50
CA GLY A 14 17.34 -0.33 -11.35
C GLY A 14 18.31 -0.99 -10.38
N LEU A 15 17.76 -1.57 -9.30
CA LEU A 15 18.54 -2.23 -8.25
C LEU A 15 18.91 -3.65 -8.64
N VAL A 16 20.18 -4.04 -8.43
CA VAL A 16 20.69 -5.39 -8.73
C VAL A 16 19.87 -6.47 -8.02
N GLY A 17 19.49 -6.25 -6.74
CA GLY A 17 18.65 -7.18 -5.99
C GLY A 17 17.31 -7.45 -6.65
N SER A 18 16.61 -6.42 -7.09
CA SER A 18 15.32 -6.54 -7.81
C SER A 18 15.48 -7.26 -9.15
N ILE A 19 16.60 -7.05 -9.84
CA ILE A 19 16.91 -7.76 -11.09
C ILE A 19 17.15 -9.25 -10.83
N LEU A 20 17.91 -9.58 -9.78
CA LEU A 20 18.19 -10.97 -9.40
C LEU A 20 16.91 -11.73 -9.04
N VAL A 21 15.97 -11.08 -8.34
CA VAL A 21 14.64 -11.66 -8.06
C VAL A 21 13.87 -11.88 -9.36
N ARG A 22 13.82 -10.88 -10.23
CA ARG A 22 13.06 -10.94 -11.49
C ARG A 22 13.56 -12.01 -12.46
N VAL A 23 14.87 -12.30 -12.45
CA VAL A 23 15.44 -13.39 -13.29
C VAL A 23 15.43 -14.74 -12.57
N GLY A 24 14.85 -14.84 -11.36
CA GLY A 24 14.75 -16.07 -10.60
C GLY A 24 16.07 -16.55 -9.98
N ALA A 25 17.10 -15.70 -9.93
CA ALA A 25 18.39 -16.03 -9.35
C ALA A 25 18.44 -15.87 -7.81
N LEU A 26 17.47 -15.15 -7.26
CA LEU A 26 17.32 -14.90 -5.82
C LEU A 26 15.82 -14.88 -5.49
N SER A 27 15.43 -15.43 -4.35
CA SER A 27 14.08 -15.24 -3.83
C SER A 27 13.92 -13.84 -3.22
N GLU A 28 12.72 -13.27 -3.28
CA GLU A 28 12.44 -11.98 -2.65
C GLU A 28 12.65 -12.03 -1.14
N GLU A 29 12.25 -13.12 -0.50
CA GLU A 29 12.46 -13.35 0.93
C GLU A 29 13.95 -13.25 1.32
N LEU A 30 14.83 -13.92 0.57
CA LEU A 30 16.27 -13.88 0.83
C LEU A 30 16.84 -12.47 0.57
N LEU A 31 16.32 -11.76 -0.43
CA LEU A 31 16.69 -10.36 -0.68
C LEU A 31 16.31 -9.48 0.52
N LEU A 32 15.05 -9.57 1.00
CA LEU A 32 14.58 -8.78 2.14
C LEU A 32 15.38 -9.08 3.41
N GLN A 33 15.64 -10.35 3.73
CA GLN A 33 16.45 -10.74 4.86
C GLN A 33 17.90 -10.21 4.76
N THR A 34 18.46 -10.17 3.55
CA THR A 34 19.80 -9.64 3.32
C THR A 34 19.83 -8.12 3.52
N LEU A 35 18.87 -7.40 2.96
CA LEU A 35 18.75 -5.95 3.11
C LEU A 35 18.44 -5.55 4.56
N SER A 36 17.60 -6.29 5.25
CA SER A 36 17.30 -6.10 6.67
C SER A 36 18.59 -6.11 7.51
N ARG A 37 19.43 -7.12 7.31
CA ARG A 37 20.72 -7.23 8.02
C ARG A 37 21.73 -6.16 7.63
N GLN A 38 21.75 -5.74 6.37
CA GLN A 38 22.68 -4.69 5.90
C GLN A 38 22.33 -3.31 6.40
N ASN A 39 21.03 -2.99 6.46
CA ASN A 39 20.54 -1.66 6.76
C ASN A 39 19.98 -1.53 8.18
N ASP A 40 19.99 -2.61 8.96
CA ASP A 40 19.34 -2.68 10.28
C ASP A 40 17.86 -2.27 10.21
N GLN A 41 17.15 -2.76 9.17
CA GLN A 41 15.75 -2.45 8.93
C GLN A 41 14.87 -3.66 9.25
N ARG A 42 13.73 -3.40 9.90
CA ARG A 42 12.71 -4.43 10.18
C ARG A 42 11.94 -4.79 8.90
N ILE A 43 11.44 -6.02 8.84
CA ILE A 43 10.62 -6.55 7.73
C ILE A 43 9.17 -6.63 8.19
N VAL A 44 8.26 -6.01 7.44
CA VAL A 44 6.80 -6.11 7.65
C VAL A 44 6.36 -7.56 7.45
N GLY A 45 5.46 -8.04 8.30
CA GLY A 45 5.00 -9.43 8.29
C GLY A 45 5.95 -10.43 8.96
N VAL A 46 7.20 -10.02 9.27
CA VAL A 46 8.20 -10.88 9.97
C VAL A 46 8.56 -10.27 11.32
N ASP A 47 9.12 -9.07 11.34
CA ASP A 47 9.60 -8.38 12.54
C ASP A 47 8.58 -7.37 13.06
N VAL A 48 7.66 -6.95 12.19
CA VAL A 48 6.64 -5.93 12.44
C VAL A 48 5.30 -6.44 11.99
N TYR A 49 4.29 -6.29 12.83
CA TYR A 49 2.91 -6.64 12.47
C TYR A 49 2.37 -5.65 11.44
N LEU A 50 1.79 -6.18 10.36
CA LEU A 50 1.03 -5.38 9.39
C LEU A 50 -0.39 -5.20 9.93
N PRO A 51 -0.85 -3.97 10.20
CA PRO A 51 -2.23 -3.72 10.62
C PRO A 51 -3.24 -4.15 9.55
N ASP A 52 -4.51 -4.22 9.96
CA ASP A 52 -5.60 -4.36 9.01
C ASP A 52 -5.57 -3.22 7.98
N PHE A 53 -5.93 -3.51 6.74
CA PHE A 53 -5.83 -2.53 5.66
C PHE A 53 -6.76 -1.34 5.85
N HIS A 54 -7.89 -1.53 6.52
CA HIS A 54 -8.78 -0.44 6.89
C HIS A 54 -8.14 0.49 7.92
N ASP A 55 -7.46 -0.07 8.93
CA ASP A 55 -6.73 0.72 9.93
C ASP A 55 -5.58 1.52 9.28
N LEU A 56 -4.89 0.92 8.29
CA LEU A 56 -3.88 1.62 7.49
C LEU A 56 -4.49 2.78 6.71
N PHE A 57 -5.61 2.55 6.04
CA PHE A 57 -6.33 3.59 5.30
C PHE A 57 -6.72 4.75 6.22
N MET A 58 -7.31 4.46 7.38
CA MET A 58 -7.70 5.47 8.37
C MET A 58 -6.50 6.26 8.92
N ALA A 59 -5.36 5.59 9.15
CA ALA A 59 -4.14 6.25 9.61
C ALA A 59 -3.59 7.22 8.54
N MET A 60 -3.68 6.85 7.26
CA MET A 60 -3.25 7.68 6.14
C MET A 60 -4.23 8.84 5.89
N ASP A 61 -5.54 8.59 5.99
CA ASP A 61 -6.60 9.60 5.83
C ASP A 61 -6.53 10.68 6.92
N ALA A 62 -6.12 10.31 8.13
CA ALA A 62 -5.89 11.24 9.23
C ALA A 62 -4.69 12.17 9.02
N SER A 63 -3.87 11.94 8.00
CA SER A 63 -2.73 12.79 7.64
C SER A 63 -3.11 13.83 6.60
N ASP A 64 -2.33 14.91 6.50
CA ASP A 64 -2.49 15.93 5.46
C ASP A 64 -1.84 15.52 4.11
N ILE A 65 -1.35 14.28 4.01
CA ILE A 65 -0.75 13.73 2.79
C ILE A 65 -1.84 13.12 1.90
N THR A 66 -1.85 13.45 0.63
CA THR A 66 -2.86 12.92 -0.30
C THR A 66 -2.65 11.44 -0.61
N PHE A 67 -3.75 10.69 -0.81
CA PHE A 67 -3.65 9.28 -1.21
C PHE A 67 -2.90 9.08 -2.53
N ASP A 68 -3.02 10.03 -3.48
CA ASP A 68 -2.26 9.96 -4.74
C ASP A 68 -0.77 9.94 -4.50
N TRP A 69 -0.28 10.73 -3.54
CA TRP A 69 1.14 10.70 -3.18
C TRP A 69 1.57 9.34 -2.63
N TYR A 70 0.78 8.73 -1.75
CA TYR A 70 1.08 7.39 -1.22
C TYR A 70 1.12 6.34 -2.33
N LEU A 71 0.15 6.37 -3.24
CA LEU A 71 0.06 5.45 -4.36
C LEU A 71 1.23 5.63 -5.35
N ASP A 72 1.60 6.87 -5.66
CA ASP A 72 2.70 7.20 -6.57
C ASP A 72 4.08 6.84 -6.00
N GLN A 73 4.26 7.06 -4.69
CA GLN A 73 5.53 6.75 -4.03
C GLN A 73 5.62 5.31 -3.54
N HIS A 74 4.57 4.51 -3.64
CA HIS A 74 4.52 3.14 -3.15
C HIS A 74 4.94 3.04 -1.69
N VAL A 75 4.32 3.86 -0.85
CA VAL A 75 4.56 3.95 0.59
C VAL A 75 3.24 4.01 1.35
N PHE A 76 3.23 3.54 2.56
CA PHE A 76 2.13 3.70 3.52
C PHE A 76 2.72 3.81 4.92
N HIS A 77 1.93 4.29 5.88
CA HIS A 77 2.39 4.44 7.25
C HIS A 77 1.32 4.04 8.26
N TRP A 78 1.75 3.74 9.48
CA TRP A 78 0.90 3.49 10.64
C TRP A 78 1.67 3.78 11.92
N LEU A 79 0.97 3.81 13.05
CA LEU A 79 1.58 3.98 14.36
C LEU A 79 1.77 2.62 15.04
N GLU A 80 2.96 2.40 15.60
CA GLU A 80 3.27 1.32 16.53
C GLU A 80 3.75 1.94 17.85
N GLY A 81 2.86 2.06 18.83
CA GLY A 81 3.13 2.85 20.04
C GLY A 81 3.36 4.32 19.70
N ASP A 82 4.55 4.84 20.04
CA ASP A 82 4.93 6.23 19.79
C ASP A 82 5.74 6.40 18.49
N ARG A 83 5.95 5.33 17.73
CA ARG A 83 6.71 5.35 16.47
C ARG A 83 5.80 5.38 15.27
N LEU A 84 6.20 6.16 14.26
CA LEU A 84 5.58 6.16 12.95
C LEU A 84 6.35 5.17 12.06
N LEU A 85 5.72 4.06 11.72
CA LEU A 85 6.30 3.08 10.83
C LEU A 85 5.89 3.37 9.39
N CYS A 86 6.83 3.25 8.45
CA CYS A 86 6.61 3.44 7.03
C CYS A 86 7.00 2.18 6.27
N GLY A 87 6.02 1.51 5.67
CA GLY A 87 6.25 0.40 4.74
C GLY A 87 6.51 0.95 3.34
N CYS A 88 7.67 0.68 2.77
CA CYS A 88 8.00 1.11 1.41
C CYS A 88 8.93 0.12 0.70
N LYS A 89 8.81 0.08 -0.62
CA LYS A 89 9.69 -0.76 -1.45
C LYS A 89 11.13 -0.26 -1.46
N GLN A 90 11.29 1.05 -1.48
CA GLN A 90 12.58 1.73 -1.50
C GLN A 90 12.45 3.08 -0.83
N GLN A 91 13.22 3.29 0.21
CA GLN A 91 13.35 4.60 0.83
C GLN A 91 14.09 5.54 -0.12
N SER A 92 13.56 6.76 -0.29
CA SER A 92 14.20 7.84 -1.04
C SER A 92 14.25 9.10 -0.18
N ASP A 93 15.14 10.03 -0.53
CA ASP A 93 15.23 11.33 0.15
C ASP A 93 13.88 12.07 0.06
N PHE A 94 13.20 11.97 -1.09
CA PHE A 94 11.89 12.60 -1.30
C PHE A 94 10.83 12.05 -0.34
N ILE A 95 10.75 10.73 -0.15
CA ILE A 95 9.85 10.11 0.84
C ILE A 95 10.24 10.57 2.24
N THR A 96 11.53 10.54 2.57
CA THR A 96 12.04 10.91 3.89
C THR A 96 11.73 12.36 4.22
N ASP A 97 11.98 13.29 3.31
CA ASP A 97 11.74 14.72 3.51
C ASP A 97 10.24 15.03 3.62
N THR A 98 9.40 14.37 2.79
CA THR A 98 7.95 14.53 2.87
C THR A 98 7.42 14.03 4.21
N MET A 99 7.79 12.82 4.62
CA MET A 99 7.33 12.28 5.91
C MET A 99 7.78 13.14 7.10
N ARG A 100 9.01 13.65 7.09
CA ARG A 100 9.50 14.58 8.13
C ARG A 100 8.76 15.91 8.13
N TYR A 101 8.35 16.40 6.97
CA TYR A 101 7.61 17.64 6.87
C TYR A 101 6.22 17.52 7.51
N PHE A 102 5.51 16.44 7.23
CA PHE A 102 4.16 16.22 7.76
C PHE A 102 4.16 15.67 9.21
N PHE A 103 5.22 14.98 9.61
CA PHE A 103 5.37 14.38 10.95
C PHE A 103 6.67 14.82 11.61
N PRO A 104 6.87 16.13 11.91
CA PRO A 104 8.15 16.68 12.36
C PRO A 104 8.58 16.16 13.73
N GLU A 105 7.64 15.80 14.60
CA GLU A 105 7.91 15.31 15.96
C GLU A 105 7.92 13.77 16.06
N ALA A 106 7.62 13.05 14.98
CA ALA A 106 7.53 11.60 15.00
C ALA A 106 8.92 10.93 14.90
N ASP A 107 9.11 9.87 15.67
CA ASP A 107 10.20 8.91 15.45
C ASP A 107 9.81 8.00 14.27
N ILE A 108 10.35 8.31 13.08
CA ILE A 108 9.97 7.65 11.84
C ILE A 108 10.94 6.49 11.55
N GLU A 109 10.38 5.30 11.42
CA GLU A 109 11.11 4.09 11.05
C GLU A 109 10.64 3.54 9.70
N TYR A 110 11.58 3.27 8.79
CA TYR A 110 11.29 2.70 7.47
C TYR A 110 11.49 1.20 7.49
N CYS A 111 10.43 0.46 7.18
CA CYS A 111 10.40 -0.99 7.18
C CYS A 111 10.40 -1.53 5.74
N LEU A 112 11.13 -2.62 5.54
CA LEU A 112 11.10 -3.38 4.29
C LEU A 112 9.79 -4.16 4.19
N ILE A 113 9.26 -4.27 2.97
CA ILE A 113 8.03 -5.02 2.71
C ILE A 113 8.15 -5.81 1.41
N SER A 114 7.47 -6.95 1.34
CA SER A 114 7.39 -7.73 0.10
C SER A 114 6.56 -6.99 -0.96
N ASN A 115 6.85 -7.23 -2.25
CA ASN A 115 6.05 -6.66 -3.33
C ASN A 115 4.58 -7.09 -3.22
N GLN A 116 4.34 -8.36 -2.87
CA GLN A 116 2.98 -8.89 -2.76
C GLN A 116 2.16 -8.18 -1.68
N GLU A 117 2.74 -7.96 -0.49
CA GLU A 117 2.04 -7.27 0.60
C GLU A 117 1.86 -5.79 0.29
N LEU A 118 2.89 -5.13 -0.27
CA LEU A 118 2.79 -3.74 -0.69
C LEU A 118 1.70 -3.53 -1.73
N ASP A 119 1.69 -4.35 -2.79
CA ASP A 119 0.69 -4.28 -3.85
C ASP A 119 -0.72 -4.51 -3.28
N ALA A 120 -0.89 -5.46 -2.34
CA ALA A 120 -2.18 -5.72 -1.69
C ALA A 120 -2.68 -4.51 -0.87
N VAL A 121 -1.79 -3.85 -0.11
CA VAL A 121 -2.14 -2.62 0.63
C VAL A 121 -2.52 -1.50 -0.32
N LEU A 122 -1.70 -1.23 -1.34
CA LEU A 122 -1.93 -0.14 -2.29
C LEU A 122 -3.20 -0.36 -3.13
N ASP A 123 -3.50 -1.60 -3.50
CA ASP A 123 -4.73 -1.95 -4.21
C ASP A 123 -5.98 -1.75 -3.33
N PHE A 124 -5.89 -2.08 -2.05
CA PHE A 124 -6.96 -1.78 -1.10
C PHE A 124 -7.19 -0.27 -0.99
N ILE A 125 -6.13 0.51 -0.76
CA ILE A 125 -6.19 1.98 -0.66
C ILE A 125 -6.81 2.60 -1.92
N ARG A 126 -6.43 2.12 -3.11
CA ARG A 126 -6.97 2.59 -4.39
C ARG A 126 -8.47 2.34 -4.50
N LYS A 127 -8.94 1.17 -4.04
CA LYS A 127 -10.37 0.82 -4.03
C LYS A 127 -11.16 1.67 -3.06
N GLU A 128 -10.68 1.81 -1.81
CA GLU A 128 -11.35 2.63 -0.79
C GLU A 128 -11.44 4.10 -1.22
N LYS A 129 -10.34 4.67 -1.72
CA LYS A 129 -10.34 6.03 -2.28
C LYS A 129 -11.38 6.18 -3.40
N SER A 130 -11.49 5.22 -4.30
CA SER A 130 -12.47 5.25 -5.39
C SER A 130 -13.90 5.27 -4.86
N VAL A 131 -14.18 4.50 -3.81
CA VAL A 131 -15.50 4.47 -3.15
C VAL A 131 -15.80 5.80 -2.47
N ASP A 132 -14.82 6.37 -1.76
CA ASP A 132 -14.96 7.64 -1.06
C ASP A 132 -15.20 8.79 -2.04
N ASP A 133 -14.45 8.87 -3.12
CA ASP A 133 -14.64 9.82 -4.23
C ASP A 133 -16.05 9.71 -4.85
N LEU A 134 -16.59 8.50 -4.97
CA LEU A 134 -17.93 8.24 -5.47
C LEU A 134 -18.99 8.73 -4.46
N ILE A 135 -18.82 8.47 -3.17
CA ILE A 135 -19.73 8.93 -2.11
C ILE A 135 -19.75 10.45 -2.05
N HIS A 136 -18.60 11.11 -2.11
CA HIS A 136 -18.50 12.57 -2.13
C HIS A 136 -19.15 13.18 -3.37
N LYS A 137 -19.03 12.58 -4.55
CA LYS A 137 -19.73 12.99 -5.77
C LYS A 137 -21.24 12.75 -5.70
N ALA A 138 -21.68 11.68 -5.03
CA ALA A 138 -23.08 11.30 -4.87
C ALA A 138 -23.89 12.25 -3.95
N GLY A 139 -23.23 13.07 -3.14
CA GLY A 139 -23.88 14.13 -2.34
C GLY A 139 -24.60 15.21 -3.16
N SER A 140 -24.46 15.19 -4.50
CA SER A 140 -25.29 15.97 -5.42
C SER A 140 -26.24 15.02 -6.17
N SER A 141 -27.55 15.28 -6.12
CA SER A 141 -28.62 14.41 -6.65
C SER A 141 -28.54 14.07 -8.15
N MET A 142 -27.63 14.72 -8.88
CA MET A 142 -27.38 14.49 -10.31
C MET A 142 -26.32 13.38 -10.54
N ALA A 143 -25.41 13.20 -9.58
CA ALA A 143 -24.32 12.20 -9.66
C ALA A 143 -24.82 10.77 -9.39
N LEU A 144 -25.90 10.60 -8.61
CA LEU A 144 -26.47 9.27 -8.34
C LEU A 144 -27.01 8.54 -9.60
N ARG A 145 -27.38 9.28 -10.62
CA ARG A 145 -27.85 8.70 -11.88
C ARG A 145 -26.71 8.24 -12.79
N GLU A 146 -25.59 8.97 -12.81
CA GLU A 146 -24.38 8.57 -13.54
C GLU A 146 -23.67 7.40 -12.85
N LEU A 147 -23.67 7.36 -11.52
CA LEU A 147 -23.09 6.28 -10.72
C LEU A 147 -23.78 4.93 -10.89
N ALA A 148 -25.08 4.89 -11.20
CA ALA A 148 -25.83 3.65 -11.45
C ALA A 148 -25.34 2.90 -12.71
N GLU A 149 -24.61 3.57 -13.58
CA GLU A 149 -24.08 3.00 -14.83
C GLU A 149 -22.58 2.64 -14.75
N GLU A 150 -21.89 2.96 -13.65
CA GLU A 150 -20.45 2.70 -13.50
C GLU A 150 -20.16 1.33 -12.83
N ALA A 151 -19.20 0.60 -13.37
CA ALA A 151 -18.79 -0.72 -12.91
C ALA A 151 -18.47 -0.85 -11.39
N PRO A 152 -17.88 0.17 -10.70
CA PRO A 152 -17.62 0.08 -9.26
C PRO A 152 -18.86 -0.04 -8.37
N VAL A 153 -19.99 0.60 -8.76
CA VAL A 153 -21.24 0.51 -7.99
C VAL A 153 -21.84 -0.90 -8.10
N VAL A 154 -21.77 -1.49 -9.28
CA VAL A 154 -22.21 -2.87 -9.51
C VAL A 154 -21.35 -3.85 -8.70
N GLU A 155 -20.04 -3.62 -8.63
CA GLU A 155 -19.13 -4.44 -7.84
C GLU A 155 -19.39 -4.28 -6.34
N LEU A 156 -19.63 -3.07 -5.84
CA LEU A 156 -19.98 -2.80 -4.45
C LEU A 156 -21.29 -3.53 -4.06
N VAL A 157 -22.35 -3.40 -4.87
CA VAL A 157 -23.62 -4.07 -4.62
C VAL A 157 -23.45 -5.59 -4.63
N ASN A 158 -22.69 -6.13 -5.58
CA ASN A 158 -22.39 -7.56 -5.63
C ASN A 158 -21.60 -8.04 -4.40
N ASN A 159 -20.65 -7.26 -3.91
CA ASN A 159 -19.90 -7.58 -2.70
C ASN A 159 -20.79 -7.56 -1.46
N ILE A 160 -21.68 -6.57 -1.31
CA ILE A 160 -22.67 -6.50 -0.22
C ILE A 160 -23.59 -7.71 -0.25
N LEU A 161 -24.11 -8.08 -1.42
CA LEU A 161 -24.97 -9.25 -1.59
C LEU A 161 -24.23 -10.56 -1.29
N ALA A 162 -22.99 -10.70 -1.76
CA ALA A 162 -22.15 -11.87 -1.48
C ALA A 162 -21.85 -11.99 0.02
N GLN A 163 -21.57 -10.89 0.69
CA GLN A 163 -21.34 -10.87 2.14
C GLN A 163 -22.62 -11.24 2.91
N ALA A 164 -23.78 -10.70 2.52
CA ALA A 164 -25.06 -11.04 3.11
C ALA A 164 -25.39 -12.54 2.98
N ILE A 165 -25.12 -13.14 1.84
CA ILE A 165 -25.29 -14.58 1.59
C ILE A 165 -24.34 -15.39 2.48
N ASN A 166 -23.06 -15.01 2.57
CA ASN A 166 -22.06 -15.71 3.38
C ASN A 166 -22.37 -15.64 4.89
N THR A 167 -22.99 -14.56 5.34
CA THR A 167 -23.39 -14.36 6.75
C THR A 167 -24.81 -14.88 7.06
N ASN A 168 -25.50 -15.49 6.09
CA ASN A 168 -26.91 -15.91 6.22
C ASN A 168 -27.84 -14.80 6.74
N SER A 169 -27.61 -13.57 6.30
CA SER A 169 -28.45 -12.44 6.66
C SER A 169 -29.83 -12.55 6.01
N SER A 170 -30.91 -12.34 6.80
CA SER A 170 -32.28 -12.39 6.28
C SER A 170 -32.67 -11.11 5.52
N ASP A 171 -32.04 -9.99 5.85
CA ASP A 171 -32.33 -8.68 5.29
C ASP A 171 -31.05 -7.87 5.09
N VAL A 172 -31.00 -7.10 4.01
CA VAL A 172 -29.93 -6.13 3.72
C VAL A 172 -30.59 -4.77 3.57
N HIS A 173 -30.28 -3.84 4.46
CA HIS A 173 -30.67 -2.44 4.35
C HIS A 173 -29.50 -1.66 3.72
N ILE A 174 -29.76 -1.02 2.58
CA ILE A 174 -28.83 -0.15 1.86
C ILE A 174 -29.30 1.29 2.00
#